data_f2d7c0582b7cb3110ce218ca783f8938
#
_entry.id   f2d7c0582b7cb3110ce218ca783f8938
#
_cell.length_a   1.000
_cell.length_b   1.000
_cell.length_c   1.000
_cell.angle_alpha   90.00
_cell.angle_beta   90.00
_cell.angle_gamma   90.00
#
_symmetry.space_group_name_H-M   'P 1'
#
loop_
_entity.id
_entity.type
_entity.pdbx_description
1 polymer ?
#
loop_
_entity_poly.entity_id
_entity_poly.type
_entity_poly.pdbx_seq_one_letter_code
_entity_poly.pdbx_strand_id
1 'polypeptide(L)'
;MARASRPVYVISVAASLAGCHPRTLRIYEEEGLVDPVRTQTNIRLYSDDDLRRVRAIRYLTQVRGVNLAGVKLLLQLRGIGDLLQEIAGTLDEEAGDDEAGGRGGRAARF
;
A
#
# COMPACT_ATOMS: atom_id res chain seq x y z
N MET A 1 16.78 0.66 13.40
CA MET A 1 16.77 1.75 12.55
C MET A 1 16.37 1.34 11.16
N ALA A 2 15.49 2.02 10.71
CA ALA A 2 14.99 1.68 9.42
C ALA A 2 15.90 2.27 8.37
N ARG A 3 16.22 1.48 7.44
CA ARG A 3 16.92 1.94 6.32
C ARG A 3 15.94 2.17 5.21
N ALA A 4 16.03 3.30 4.54
CA ALA A 4 15.15 3.57 3.44
C ALA A 4 15.31 2.47 2.41
N SER A 5 14.21 1.94 1.91
CA SER A 5 14.30 0.91 0.91
C SER A 5 14.59 1.54 -0.45
N ARG A 6 15.20 0.77 -1.31
CA ARG A 6 15.60 1.27 -2.61
C ARG A 6 14.44 1.28 -3.58
N PRO A 7 14.32 2.32 -4.40
CA PRO A 7 13.30 2.34 -5.44
C PRO A 7 13.77 1.50 -6.63
N VAL A 8 13.23 0.30 -6.74
CA VAL A 8 13.69 -0.64 -7.74
C VAL A 8 12.59 -1.19 -8.65
N TYR A 9 11.33 -0.90 -8.36
CA TYR A 9 10.22 -1.51 -9.10
C TYR A 9 9.60 -0.50 -10.06
N VAL A 10 9.58 -0.83 -11.35
CA VAL A 10 8.80 -0.02 -12.29
C VAL A 10 7.32 -0.22 -12.02
N ILE A 11 6.49 0.67 -12.54
CA ILE A 11 5.09 0.72 -12.16
C ILE A 11 4.34 -0.58 -12.44
N SER A 12 4.62 -1.24 -13.56
CA SER A 12 3.91 -2.48 -13.87
C SER A 12 4.23 -3.57 -12.86
N VAL A 13 5.50 -3.66 -12.46
CA VAL A 13 5.91 -4.64 -11.46
C VAL A 13 5.35 -4.27 -10.10
N ALA A 14 5.45 -2.99 -9.74
CA ALA A 14 4.93 -2.51 -8.45
C ALA A 14 3.44 -2.80 -8.33
N ALA A 15 2.68 -2.53 -9.38
CA ALA A 15 1.24 -2.77 -9.36
C ALA A 15 0.95 -4.25 -9.20
N SER A 16 1.68 -5.09 -9.91
CA SER A 16 1.51 -6.52 -9.80
C SER A 16 1.77 -7.00 -8.38
N LEU A 17 2.86 -6.53 -7.78
CA LEU A 17 3.21 -6.92 -6.42
C LEU A 17 2.20 -6.41 -5.39
N ALA A 18 1.64 -5.25 -5.65
CA ALA A 18 0.64 -4.68 -4.74
C ALA A 18 -0.77 -5.17 -5.01
N GLY A 19 -0.96 -5.94 -6.08
CA GLY A 19 -2.27 -6.49 -6.39
C GLY A 19 -3.25 -5.48 -6.93
N CYS A 20 -2.77 -4.51 -7.71
CA CYS A 20 -3.65 -3.49 -8.26
C CYS A 20 -3.23 -3.16 -9.68
N HIS A 21 -4.03 -2.33 -10.32
CA HIS A 21 -3.76 -1.86 -11.65
C HIS A 21 -2.76 -0.69 -11.58
N PRO A 22 -1.89 -0.54 -12.60
CA PRO A 22 -0.98 0.62 -12.61
C PRO A 22 -1.71 1.96 -12.49
N ARG A 23 -2.91 2.06 -13.03
CA ARG A 23 -3.70 3.29 -12.90
C ARG A 23 -3.92 3.65 -11.43
N THR A 24 -4.12 2.65 -10.58
CA THR A 24 -4.33 2.89 -9.17
C THR A 24 -3.12 3.58 -8.56
N LEU A 25 -1.92 3.15 -8.93
CA LEU A 25 -0.70 3.77 -8.43
C LEU A 25 -0.58 5.22 -8.91
N ARG A 26 -0.98 5.49 -10.16
CA ARG A 26 -0.94 6.86 -10.66
C ARG A 26 -1.92 7.75 -9.91
N ILE A 27 -3.10 7.22 -9.62
CA ILE A 27 -4.10 7.98 -8.86
C ILE A 27 -3.56 8.29 -7.47
N TYR A 28 -2.95 7.31 -6.82
CA TYR A 28 -2.40 7.52 -5.49
C TYR A 28 -1.29 8.58 -5.51
N GLU A 29 -0.48 8.58 -6.56
CA GLU A 29 0.54 9.60 -6.68
C GLU A 29 -0.08 10.98 -6.86
N GLU A 30 -1.10 11.08 -7.72
CA GLU A 30 -1.78 12.35 -7.94
C GLU A 30 -2.40 12.89 -6.66
N GLU A 31 -2.88 11.98 -5.81
CA GLU A 31 -3.49 12.37 -4.55
C GLU A 31 -2.47 12.63 -3.45
N GLY A 32 -1.19 12.46 -3.76
CA GLY A 32 -0.16 12.71 -2.76
C GLY A 32 0.00 11.58 -1.75
N LEU A 33 -0.50 10.41 -2.06
CA LEU A 33 -0.46 9.29 -1.12
C LEU A 33 0.81 8.47 -1.25
N VAL A 34 1.41 8.46 -2.42
CA VAL A 34 2.71 7.82 -2.63
C VAL A 34 3.55 8.75 -3.47
N ASP A 35 4.86 8.58 -3.37
CA ASP A 35 5.80 9.50 -4.03
C ASP A 35 6.94 8.69 -4.63
N PRO A 36 6.71 8.04 -5.76
CA PRO A 36 7.78 7.25 -6.38
C PRO A 36 8.93 8.14 -6.84
N VAL A 37 10.11 7.56 -6.88
CA VAL A 37 11.27 8.27 -7.41
C VAL A 37 11.18 8.25 -8.93
N ARG A 38 11.56 9.36 -9.55
CA ARG A 38 11.62 9.44 -11.01
C ARG A 38 13.06 9.33 -11.47
N THR A 39 13.29 8.51 -12.47
CA THR A 39 14.62 8.42 -13.08
C THR A 39 14.85 9.64 -13.95
N GLN A 40 16.06 9.76 -14.48
CA GLN A 40 16.38 10.83 -15.39
C GLN A 40 15.51 10.83 -16.64
N THR A 41 15.06 9.65 -17.03
CA THR A 41 14.16 9.53 -18.17
C THR A 41 12.70 9.55 -17.74
N ASN A 42 12.45 10.01 -16.52
CA ASN A 42 11.09 10.24 -16.01
C ASN A 42 10.29 8.97 -15.81
N ILE A 43 10.95 7.87 -15.48
CA ILE A 43 10.31 6.60 -15.21
C ILE A 43 10.11 6.49 -13.70
N ARG A 44 8.91 6.11 -13.28
CA ARG A 44 8.59 5.92 -11.86
C ARG A 44 9.25 4.65 -11.35
N LEU A 45 9.89 4.76 -10.18
CA LEU A 45 10.43 3.60 -9.49
C LEU A 45 9.89 3.57 -8.07
N TYR A 46 9.42 2.42 -7.66
CA TYR A 46 8.80 2.23 -6.35
C TYR A 46 9.70 1.38 -5.48
N SER A 47 9.70 1.66 -4.19
CA SER A 47 10.44 0.89 -3.21
C SER A 47 9.52 -0.08 -2.50
N ASP A 48 10.11 -0.97 -1.70
CA ASP A 48 9.31 -1.86 -0.85
C ASP A 48 8.46 -1.06 0.13
N ASP A 49 9.00 0.04 0.65
CA ASP A 49 8.21 0.91 1.53
C ASP A 49 7.02 1.49 0.80
N ASP A 50 7.21 1.90 -0.46
CA ASP A 50 6.11 2.38 -1.26
C ASP A 50 5.05 1.31 -1.42
N LEU A 51 5.45 0.07 -1.67
CA LEU A 51 4.50 -1.02 -1.84
C LEU A 51 3.74 -1.29 -0.55
N ARG A 52 4.43 -1.23 0.59
CA ARG A 52 3.77 -1.41 1.86
C ARG A 52 2.72 -0.35 2.09
N ARG A 53 3.05 0.87 1.72
CA ARG A 53 2.12 1.98 1.83
C ARG A 53 0.92 1.80 0.93
N VAL A 54 1.15 1.37 -0.30
CA VAL A 54 0.06 1.11 -1.24
C VAL A 54 -0.86 0.03 -0.70
N ARG A 55 -0.29 -1.04 -0.15
CA ARG A 55 -1.10 -2.11 0.41
C ARG A 55 -1.94 -1.61 1.57
N ALA A 56 -1.38 -0.75 2.41
CA ALA A 56 -2.13 -0.18 3.53
C ALA A 56 -3.29 0.67 3.03
N ILE A 57 -3.04 1.48 2.01
CA ILE A 57 -4.10 2.32 1.44
C ILE A 57 -5.20 1.44 0.86
N ARG A 58 -4.83 0.40 0.14
CA ARG A 58 -5.82 -0.50 -0.43
C ARG A 58 -6.60 -1.23 0.66
N TYR A 59 -5.94 -1.60 1.74
CA TYR A 59 -6.65 -2.21 2.85
C TYR A 59 -7.73 -1.26 3.37
N LEU A 60 -7.38 0.00 3.58
CA LEU A 60 -8.34 0.96 4.08
C LEU A 60 -9.51 1.16 3.11
N THR A 61 -9.21 1.26 1.83
CA THR A 61 -10.26 1.56 0.86
C THR A 61 -11.08 0.33 0.49
N GLN A 62 -10.44 -0.82 0.34
CA GLN A 62 -11.12 -2.01 -0.16
C GLN A 62 -11.74 -2.85 0.96
N VAL A 63 -11.11 -2.88 2.11
CA VAL A 63 -11.57 -3.71 3.21
C VAL A 63 -12.39 -2.92 4.22
N ARG A 64 -11.91 -1.72 4.57
CA ARG A 64 -12.55 -0.92 5.60
C ARG A 64 -13.50 0.12 5.03
N GLY A 65 -13.55 0.26 3.72
CA GLY A 65 -14.52 1.16 3.09
C GLY A 65 -14.20 2.64 3.25
N VAL A 66 -12.95 2.98 3.54
CA VAL A 66 -12.55 4.38 3.68
C VAL A 66 -12.28 4.94 2.30
N ASN A 67 -12.83 6.11 1.97
CA ASN A 67 -12.53 6.71 0.68
C ASN A 67 -11.15 7.40 0.73
N LEU A 68 -10.65 7.82 -0.43
CA LEU A 68 -9.31 8.39 -0.49
C LEU A 68 -9.18 9.66 0.33
N ALA A 69 -10.22 10.48 0.38
CA ALA A 69 -10.16 11.68 1.21
C ALA A 69 -9.95 11.32 2.67
N GLY A 70 -10.64 10.26 3.13
CA GLY A 70 -10.46 9.78 4.49
C GLY A 70 -9.06 9.25 4.73
N VAL A 71 -8.51 8.53 3.76
CA VAL A 71 -7.14 8.02 3.89
C VAL A 71 -6.17 9.18 4.03
N LYS A 72 -6.33 10.22 3.20
CA LYS A 72 -5.45 11.38 3.28
C LYS A 72 -5.52 12.01 4.66
N LEU A 73 -6.72 12.13 5.19
CA LEU A 73 -6.89 12.72 6.51
C LEU A 73 -6.21 11.87 7.58
N LEU A 74 -6.36 10.56 7.51
CA LEU A 74 -5.71 9.68 8.47
C LEU A 74 -4.20 9.82 8.43
N LEU A 75 -3.64 9.91 7.25
CA LEU A 75 -2.20 10.06 7.11
C LEU A 75 -1.73 11.36 7.72
N GLN A 76 -2.51 12.43 7.57
CA GLN A 76 -2.16 13.72 8.13
C GLN A 76 -2.22 13.70 9.66
N LEU A 77 -3.21 13.02 10.21
CA LEU A 77 -3.42 13.05 11.66
C LEU A 77 -2.44 12.19 12.43
N ARG A 78 -2.10 11.03 11.88
CA ARG A 78 -1.32 10.05 12.62
C ARG A 78 0.12 9.94 12.19
N GLY A 79 0.43 10.45 11.01
CA GLY A 79 1.73 10.21 10.47
C GLY A 79 1.78 8.86 9.80
N ILE A 80 2.62 8.79 8.77
CA ILE A 80 2.64 7.63 7.91
C ILE A 80 3.20 6.41 8.60
N GLY A 81 4.26 6.59 9.37
CA GLY A 81 4.93 5.45 9.99
C GLY A 81 4.01 4.68 10.91
N ASP A 82 3.30 5.42 11.77
CA ASP A 82 2.42 4.78 12.73
C ASP A 82 1.31 4.04 12.03
N LEU A 83 0.70 4.68 11.03
CA LEU A 83 -0.40 4.07 10.32
C LEU A 83 0.04 2.82 9.60
N LEU A 84 1.19 2.87 8.95
CA LEU A 84 1.68 1.72 8.23
C LEU A 84 1.95 0.54 9.16
N GLN A 85 2.49 0.83 10.34
CA GLN A 85 2.75 -0.23 11.29
C GLN A 85 1.48 -0.88 11.78
N GLU A 86 0.48 -0.07 12.09
CA GLU A 86 -0.78 -0.61 12.55
C GLU A 86 -1.44 -1.49 11.50
N ILE A 87 -1.46 -1.01 10.28
CA ILE A 87 -2.15 -1.73 9.22
C ILE A 87 -1.37 -2.99 8.85
N ALA A 88 -0.06 -2.90 8.81
CA ALA A 88 0.76 -4.07 8.53
C ALA A 88 0.52 -5.15 9.56
N GLY A 89 0.43 -4.77 10.83
CA GLY A 89 0.13 -5.73 11.87
C GLY A 89 -1.22 -6.37 11.68
N THR A 90 -2.22 -5.57 11.32
CA THR A 90 -3.55 -6.10 11.07
C THR A 90 -3.56 -7.06 9.91
N LEU A 91 -2.86 -6.73 8.84
CA LEU A 91 -2.80 -7.62 7.69
C LEU A 91 -2.11 -8.92 8.02
N ASP A 92 -1.04 -8.84 8.81
CA ASP A 92 -0.35 -10.06 9.23
C ASP A 92 -1.25 -10.92 10.09
N GLU A 93 -2.02 -10.32 10.97
CA GLU A 93 -2.95 -11.07 11.79
C GLU A 93 -4.02 -11.73 10.95
N GLU A 94 -4.53 -11.03 9.97
CA GLU A 94 -5.56 -11.59 9.11
C GLU A 94 -5.00 -12.74 8.30
N ALA A 95 -3.78 -12.61 7.81
CA ALA A 95 -3.16 -13.69 7.07
C ALA A 95 -2.97 -14.90 7.96
N GLY A 96 -2.55 -14.67 9.19
CA GLY A 96 -2.40 -15.76 10.14
C GLY A 96 -3.73 -16.42 10.45
N ASP A 97 -4.76 -15.63 10.61
CA ASP A 97 -6.09 -16.16 10.87
C ASP A 97 -6.56 -17.01 9.71
N ASP A 98 -6.33 -16.54 8.50
CA ASP A 98 -6.74 -17.29 7.32
C ASP A 98 -6.06 -18.65 7.29
N GLU A 99 -4.77 -18.67 7.57
CA GLU A 99 -4.06 -19.92 7.60
C GLU A 99 -4.62 -20.85 8.66
N ALA A 100 -4.81 -20.32 9.84
CA ALA A 100 -5.27 -21.14 10.94
C ALA A 100 -6.67 -21.60 10.72
N GLY A 101 -7.51 -20.74 10.20
CA GLY A 101 -8.91 -21.06 10.06
C GLY A 101 -9.29 -21.71 8.76
N GLY A 102 -8.41 -21.69 7.79
CA GLY A 102 -8.77 -22.23 6.49
C GLY A 102 -9.86 -21.46 5.79
N ARG A 103 -9.97 -20.18 6.08
CA ARG A 103 -11.02 -19.36 5.49
C ARG A 103 -10.47 -18.35 4.55
N GLY A 104 -9.44 -18.73 3.86
CA GLY A 104 -8.78 -17.78 2.98
C GLY A 104 -9.71 -17.15 1.97
N GLY A 105 -10.75 -17.85 1.59
CA GLY A 105 -11.66 -17.31 0.61
C GLY A 105 -12.28 -16.01 1.04
N ARG A 106 -12.52 -15.86 2.31
CA ARG A 106 -13.12 -14.63 2.77
C ARG A 106 -12.19 -13.45 2.62
N ALA A 107 -10.96 -13.66 2.95
CA ALA A 107 -10.00 -12.57 2.83
C ALA A 107 -9.76 -12.20 1.38
N ALA A 108 -9.88 -13.15 0.51
CA ALA A 108 -9.53 -12.92 -0.90
C ALA A 108 -10.54 -12.08 -1.63
N ARG A 109 -11.61 -11.72 -1.01
CA ARG A 109 -12.66 -10.98 -1.68
C ARG A 109 -12.28 -9.59 -2.03
N PHE A 110 -11.25 -9.11 -1.57
CA PHE A 110 -10.92 -7.72 -1.85
C PHE A 110 -10.15 -7.54 -3.13
#